data_e03403a50970039b0576503bd55cf675
#
_entry.id   e03403a50970039b0576503bd55cf675
#
_cell.length_a   1.000
_cell.length_b   1.000
_cell.length_c   1.000
_cell.angle_alpha   90.00
_cell.angle_beta   90.00
_cell.angle_gamma   90.00
#
_symmetry.space_group_name_H-M   'P 1'
#
loop_
_entity.id
_entity.type
_entity.pdbx_description
1 polymer ?
#
loop_
_entity_poly.entity_id
_entity_poly.type
_entity_poly.pdbx_seq_one_letter_code
_entity_poly.pdbx_strand_id
1 'polypeptide(L)'
;IYYFDAKVISKGSGASAVASAAYRHATKMTADRSGVVRDYSYKAKELAHEEITVPDNAPDWVIERYQSGSVAEASERLWNDVEAREGRSTRHQSARYARSLTISLPIELSRDQSIDLMRSFLKATFADKGMIADWVIHDIDANPHAHVMLTLRSLGVDGFQLTNRDWNKVSNLREWRFEWAAFANDALERAGYDLSLIHISEPTRLLS
;
A
#
# COMPACT_ATOMS: atom_id res chain seq x y z
N ILE A 1 -18.29 7.94 5.33
CA ILE A 1 -18.38 6.79 4.39
C ILE A 1 -16.98 6.24 4.20
N TYR A 2 -16.75 4.99 4.63
CA TYR A 2 -15.49 4.32 4.37
C TYR A 2 -15.41 3.89 2.91
N TYR A 3 -14.54 4.52 2.16
CA TYR A 3 -14.12 3.95 0.90
C TYR A 3 -12.86 3.10 1.13
N PHE A 4 -12.96 1.83 0.81
CA PHE A 4 -11.85 0.88 0.85
C PHE A 4 -11.94 -0.02 -0.38
N ASP A 5 -11.11 0.25 -1.36
CA ASP A 5 -11.04 -0.52 -2.61
C ASP A 5 -9.72 -1.29 -2.68
N ALA A 6 -9.77 -2.49 -3.25
CA ALA A 6 -8.61 -3.34 -3.45
C ALA A 6 -8.58 -3.93 -4.85
N LYS A 7 -7.51 -3.63 -5.58
CA LYS A 7 -7.27 -4.11 -6.95
C LYS A 7 -5.95 -4.86 -7.05
N VAL A 8 -5.76 -5.59 -8.12
CA VAL A 8 -4.48 -6.22 -8.45
C VAL A 8 -3.84 -5.47 -9.61
N ILE A 9 -2.60 -5.05 -9.43
CA ILE A 9 -1.75 -4.55 -10.51
C ILE A 9 -1.10 -5.78 -11.15
N SER A 10 -1.39 -6.02 -12.43
CA SER A 10 -0.92 -7.20 -13.13
C SER A 10 -0.51 -6.90 -14.56
N LYS A 11 0.37 -7.71 -15.10
CA LYS A 11 0.77 -7.62 -16.50
C LYS A 11 -0.39 -7.82 -17.47
N GLY A 12 -1.30 -8.73 -17.15
CA GLY A 12 -2.47 -9.03 -17.98
C GLY A 12 -3.42 -7.84 -18.17
N SER A 13 -3.43 -6.88 -17.25
CA SER A 13 -4.16 -5.61 -17.38
C SER A 13 -3.36 -4.53 -18.13
N GLY A 14 -2.18 -4.82 -18.63
CA GLY A 14 -1.27 -3.83 -19.24
C GLY A 14 -0.63 -2.86 -18.23
N ALA A 15 -0.81 -3.09 -16.93
CA ALA A 15 -0.29 -2.23 -15.89
C ALA A 15 1.18 -2.51 -15.58
N SER A 16 1.92 -1.48 -15.18
CA SER A 16 3.26 -1.53 -14.61
C SER A 16 3.20 -1.14 -13.14
N ALA A 17 3.91 -1.89 -12.28
CA ALA A 17 4.02 -1.54 -10.87
C ALA A 17 4.82 -0.25 -10.69
N VAL A 18 5.92 -0.08 -11.45
CA VAL A 18 6.73 1.14 -11.42
C VAL A 18 5.93 2.36 -11.86
N ALA A 19 5.14 2.25 -12.95
CA ALA A 19 4.29 3.36 -13.40
C ALA A 19 3.20 3.70 -12.37
N SER A 20 2.66 2.67 -11.69
CA SER A 20 1.69 2.84 -10.62
C SER A 20 2.28 3.51 -9.38
N ALA A 21 3.52 3.20 -9.04
CA ALA A 21 4.28 3.85 -7.96
C ALA A 21 4.59 5.31 -8.32
N ALA A 22 5.12 5.58 -9.53
CA ALA A 22 5.39 6.93 -10.01
C ALA A 22 4.19 7.87 -9.89
N TYR A 23 2.99 7.37 -10.25
CA TYR A 23 1.74 8.12 -10.12
C TYR A 23 1.41 8.45 -8.66
N ARG A 24 1.58 7.49 -7.73
CA ARG A 24 1.26 7.66 -6.31
C ARG A 24 2.23 8.58 -5.60
N HIS A 25 3.52 8.40 -5.85
CA HIS A 25 4.58 9.27 -5.30
C HIS A 25 4.67 10.63 -6.01
N ALA A 26 3.78 10.88 -7.01
CA ALA A 26 3.76 12.12 -7.77
C ALA A 26 5.16 12.53 -8.28
N THR A 27 5.90 11.57 -8.81
CA THR A 27 7.31 11.73 -9.21
C THR A 27 7.60 11.05 -10.54
N LYS A 28 8.84 11.19 -10.99
CA LYS A 28 9.37 10.52 -12.19
C LYS A 28 10.04 9.22 -11.78
N MET A 29 9.66 8.11 -12.43
CA MET A 29 10.29 6.81 -12.27
C MET A 29 10.53 6.14 -13.63
N THR A 30 11.52 5.25 -13.68
CA THR A 30 11.91 4.49 -14.87
C THR A 30 11.69 3.00 -14.63
N ALA A 31 10.94 2.35 -15.51
CA ALA A 31 10.80 0.90 -15.49
C ALA A 31 11.99 0.24 -16.19
N ASP A 32 12.92 -0.35 -15.43
CA ASP A 32 14.20 -0.90 -15.91
C ASP A 32 14.02 -1.91 -17.04
N ARG A 33 12.98 -2.76 -16.95
CA ARG A 33 12.71 -3.81 -17.96
C ARG A 33 12.35 -3.28 -19.34
N SER A 34 11.65 -2.16 -19.40
CA SER A 34 11.12 -1.59 -20.65
C SER A 34 11.81 -0.31 -21.06
N GLY A 35 12.59 0.31 -20.18
CA GLY A 35 13.17 1.64 -20.35
C GLY A 35 12.10 2.76 -20.34
N VAL A 36 10.84 2.41 -20.05
CA VAL A 36 9.74 3.40 -20.08
C VAL A 36 9.82 4.29 -18.86
N VAL A 37 9.90 5.59 -19.12
CA VAL A 37 9.84 6.64 -18.09
C VAL A 37 8.40 7.12 -17.94
N ARG A 38 7.96 7.27 -16.69
CA ARG A 38 6.70 7.91 -16.33
C ARG A 38 6.99 9.07 -15.40
N ASP A 39 6.48 10.23 -15.74
CA ASP A 39 6.68 11.48 -14.98
C ASP A 39 5.33 12.06 -14.55
N TYR A 40 5.09 12.05 -13.24
CA TYR A 40 3.90 12.61 -12.60
C TYR A 40 4.26 13.72 -11.61
N SER A 41 5.44 14.31 -11.71
CA SER A 41 5.95 15.37 -10.80
C SER A 41 5.02 16.60 -10.75
N TYR A 42 4.21 16.82 -11.79
CA TYR A 42 3.20 17.89 -11.81
C TYR A 42 2.14 17.72 -10.71
N LYS A 43 1.98 16.51 -10.15
CA LYS A 43 1.05 16.18 -9.05
C LYS A 43 1.66 16.34 -7.66
N ALA A 44 2.91 16.74 -7.53
CA ALA A 44 3.65 16.78 -6.26
C ALA A 44 2.94 17.58 -5.14
N LYS A 45 2.09 18.55 -5.50
CA LYS A 45 1.29 19.33 -4.53
C LYS A 45 0.19 18.50 -3.85
N GLU A 46 -0.24 17.40 -4.45
CA GLU A 46 -1.25 16.50 -3.89
C GLU A 46 -0.65 15.55 -2.84
N LEU A 47 0.68 15.36 -2.86
CA LEU A 47 1.38 14.43 -1.97
C LEU A 47 1.56 15.05 -0.59
N ALA A 48 0.90 14.50 0.41
CA ALA A 48 1.01 14.94 1.80
C ALA A 48 2.03 14.10 2.59
N HIS A 49 2.14 12.80 2.30
CA HIS A 49 3.07 11.88 2.98
C HIS A 49 3.43 10.71 2.08
N GLU A 50 4.63 10.18 2.25
CA GLU A 50 5.09 8.94 1.61
C GLU A 50 5.94 8.11 2.58
N GLU A 51 5.79 6.78 2.57
CA GLU A 51 6.53 5.87 3.44
C GLU A 51 6.54 4.45 2.87
N ILE A 52 7.61 3.68 3.19
CA ILE A 52 7.65 2.23 2.99
C ILE A 52 7.71 1.56 4.36
N THR A 53 6.68 0.78 4.69
CA THR A 53 6.61 -0.03 5.90
C THR A 53 7.06 -1.45 5.58
N VAL A 54 8.07 -1.93 6.31
CA VAL A 54 8.61 -3.29 6.17
C VAL A 54 8.30 -4.10 7.43
N PRO A 55 8.32 -5.46 7.36
CA PRO A 55 8.23 -6.32 8.54
C PRO A 55 9.35 -6.04 9.54
N ASP A 56 9.07 -6.12 10.84
CA ASP A 56 10.10 -5.96 11.89
C ASP A 56 11.23 -6.99 11.78
N ASN A 57 10.91 -8.19 11.28
CA ASN A 57 11.86 -9.28 11.04
C ASN A 57 12.29 -9.35 9.57
N ALA A 58 12.24 -8.24 8.84
CA ALA A 58 12.68 -8.21 7.46
C ALA A 58 14.18 -8.57 7.36
N PRO A 59 14.59 -9.34 6.35
CA PRO A 59 16.00 -9.61 6.09
C PRO A 59 16.78 -8.31 5.83
N ASP A 60 18.07 -8.29 6.19
CA ASP A 60 18.94 -7.11 6.08
C ASP A 60 18.92 -6.47 4.69
N TRP A 61 18.89 -7.28 3.63
CA TRP A 61 18.82 -6.77 2.26
C TRP A 61 17.58 -5.91 1.98
N VAL A 62 16.45 -6.16 2.69
CA VAL A 62 15.22 -5.35 2.57
C VAL A 62 15.44 -3.98 3.18
N ILE A 63 16.04 -3.95 4.38
CA ILE A 63 16.35 -2.71 5.10
C ILE A 63 17.34 -1.87 4.29
N GLU A 64 18.47 -2.47 3.88
CA GLU A 64 19.50 -1.80 3.11
C GLU A 64 18.98 -1.24 1.78
N ARG A 65 18.09 -1.98 1.12
CA ARG A 65 17.63 -1.65 -0.22
C ARG A 65 16.42 -0.71 -0.27
N TYR A 66 15.51 -0.83 0.70
CA TYR A 66 14.23 -0.11 0.64
C TYR A 66 14.00 0.88 1.79
N GLN A 67 14.94 0.99 2.72
CA GLN A 67 14.92 2.02 3.76
C GLN A 67 16.12 2.97 3.67
N SER A 68 16.76 3.05 2.51
CA SER A 68 17.89 3.95 2.23
C SER A 68 17.56 4.92 1.10
N GLY A 69 18.04 6.15 1.19
CA GLY A 69 17.74 7.23 0.24
C GLY A 69 16.36 7.87 0.46
N SER A 70 15.82 8.50 -0.56
CA SER A 70 14.43 9.00 -0.52
C SER A 70 13.42 7.86 -0.65
N VAL A 71 12.20 8.08 -0.13
CA VAL A 71 11.11 7.09 -0.22
C VAL A 71 10.76 6.80 -1.68
N ALA A 72 10.72 7.83 -2.52
CA ALA A 72 10.43 7.68 -3.95
C ALA A 72 11.47 6.80 -4.68
N GLU A 73 12.78 6.99 -4.37
CA GLU A 73 13.85 6.14 -4.94
C GLU A 73 13.76 4.69 -4.42
N ALA A 74 13.44 4.52 -3.15
CA ALA A 74 13.24 3.20 -2.56
C ALA A 74 12.02 2.48 -3.18
N SER A 75 10.93 3.21 -3.43
CA SER A 75 9.75 2.72 -4.13
C SER A 75 10.09 2.30 -5.58
N GLU A 76 10.83 3.13 -6.32
CA GLU A 76 11.28 2.78 -7.68
C GLU A 76 12.09 1.48 -7.69
N ARG A 77 13.04 1.34 -6.76
CA ARG A 77 13.84 0.10 -6.62
C ARG A 77 12.95 -1.10 -6.29
N LEU A 78 12.04 -0.97 -5.32
CA LEU A 78 11.15 -2.05 -4.90
C LEU A 78 10.32 -2.58 -6.06
N TRP A 79 9.68 -1.70 -6.82
CA TRP A 79 8.78 -2.14 -7.90
C TRP A 79 9.52 -2.61 -9.14
N ASN A 80 10.72 -2.11 -9.41
CA ASN A 80 11.61 -2.68 -10.43
C ASN A 80 12.06 -4.10 -10.06
N ASP A 81 12.43 -4.35 -8.81
CA ASP A 81 12.79 -5.69 -8.33
C ASP A 81 11.62 -6.67 -8.41
N VAL A 82 10.41 -6.24 -8.05
CA VAL A 82 9.19 -7.04 -8.17
C VAL A 82 8.92 -7.38 -9.65
N GLU A 83 8.97 -6.40 -10.55
CA GLU A 83 8.76 -6.64 -11.99
C GLU A 83 9.84 -7.54 -12.59
N ALA A 84 11.10 -7.38 -12.18
CA ALA A 84 12.21 -8.24 -12.60
C ALA A 84 12.02 -9.67 -12.10
N ARG A 85 11.59 -9.86 -10.87
CA ARG A 85 11.32 -11.18 -10.26
C ARG A 85 10.17 -11.89 -10.98
N GLU A 86 9.08 -11.19 -11.26
CA GLU A 86 7.93 -11.73 -12.00
C GLU A 86 8.29 -12.06 -13.47
N GLY A 87 9.16 -11.27 -14.06
CA GLY A 87 9.61 -11.47 -15.44
C GLY A 87 10.40 -12.77 -15.68
N ARG A 88 10.98 -13.34 -14.62
CA ARG A 88 11.68 -14.66 -14.68
C ARG A 88 10.73 -15.85 -14.65
N SER A 89 9.44 -15.62 -14.37
CA SER A 89 8.46 -16.70 -14.31
C SER A 89 8.07 -17.19 -15.72
N THR A 90 7.92 -18.50 -15.89
CA THR A 90 7.34 -19.10 -17.13
C THR A 90 5.90 -18.63 -17.37
N ARG A 91 5.20 -18.22 -16.31
CA ARG A 91 3.83 -17.65 -16.35
C ARG A 91 3.81 -16.13 -16.34
N HIS A 92 4.85 -15.49 -16.90
CA HIS A 92 5.02 -14.04 -16.84
C HIS A 92 3.84 -13.23 -17.43
N GLN A 93 3.01 -13.82 -18.31
CA GLN A 93 1.83 -13.14 -18.87
C GLN A 93 0.71 -12.95 -17.84
N SER A 94 0.61 -13.82 -16.86
CA SER A 94 -0.36 -13.72 -15.74
C SER A 94 0.27 -13.17 -14.47
N ALA A 95 1.44 -12.54 -14.55
CA ALA A 95 2.16 -11.99 -13.42
C ALA A 95 1.32 -10.93 -12.68
N ARG A 96 1.23 -11.09 -11.37
CA ARG A 96 0.63 -10.12 -10.46
C ARG A 96 1.74 -9.41 -9.72
N TYR A 97 1.85 -8.11 -9.91
CA TYR A 97 2.93 -7.31 -9.32
C TYR A 97 2.63 -6.87 -7.90
N ALA A 98 1.42 -6.34 -7.67
CA ALA A 98 1.05 -5.77 -6.39
C ALA A 98 -0.45 -5.92 -6.10
N ARG A 99 -0.80 -5.87 -4.81
CA ARG A 99 -2.13 -5.50 -4.36
C ARG A 99 -2.17 -4.00 -4.15
N SER A 100 -3.08 -3.32 -4.83
CA SER A 100 -3.30 -1.89 -4.66
C SER A 100 -4.52 -1.67 -3.78
N LEU A 101 -4.39 -0.83 -2.75
CA LEU A 101 -5.50 -0.36 -1.95
C LEU A 101 -5.67 1.15 -2.16
N THR A 102 -6.92 1.60 -2.10
CA THR A 102 -7.27 3.02 -1.97
C THR A 102 -8.22 3.14 -0.78
N ILE A 103 -7.84 3.95 0.20
CA ILE A 103 -8.47 4.02 1.51
C ILE A 103 -8.78 5.48 1.82
N SER A 104 -10.05 5.85 2.07
CA SER A 104 -10.41 7.17 2.57
C SER A 104 -10.02 7.29 4.04
N LEU A 105 -9.45 8.44 4.40
CA LEU A 105 -9.09 8.80 5.77
C LEU A 105 -10.17 9.69 6.39
N PRO A 106 -10.39 9.60 7.70
CA PRO A 106 -11.25 10.55 8.40
C PRO A 106 -10.72 11.98 8.26
N ILE A 107 -11.55 12.90 7.77
CA ILE A 107 -11.18 14.30 7.58
C ILE A 107 -11.04 15.04 8.93
N GLU A 108 -11.57 14.46 9.99
CA GLU A 108 -11.51 14.96 11.37
C GLU A 108 -10.10 14.84 11.96
N LEU A 109 -9.29 13.92 11.45
CA LEU A 109 -7.93 13.70 11.95
C LEU A 109 -6.95 14.71 11.36
N SER A 110 -6.03 15.18 12.19
CA SER A 110 -4.89 15.93 11.70
C SER A 110 -3.99 15.08 10.78
N ARG A 111 -3.10 15.76 10.06
CA ARG A 111 -2.11 15.06 9.19
C ARG A 111 -1.32 14.01 9.97
N ASP A 112 -0.79 14.36 11.13
CA ASP A 112 0.04 13.45 11.93
C ASP A 112 -0.78 12.28 12.48
N GLN A 113 -2.01 12.52 12.93
CA GLN A 113 -2.94 11.47 13.36
C GLN A 113 -3.30 10.51 12.18
N SER A 114 -3.48 11.06 10.98
CA SER A 114 -3.73 10.26 9.77
C SER A 114 -2.53 9.38 9.38
N ILE A 115 -1.31 9.92 9.53
CA ILE A 115 -0.06 9.17 9.30
C ILE A 115 0.06 8.03 10.32
N ASP A 116 -0.14 8.32 11.62
CA ASP A 116 -0.03 7.32 12.68
C ASP A 116 -1.11 6.23 12.57
N LEU A 117 -2.33 6.59 12.18
CA LEU A 117 -3.39 5.65 11.88
C LEU A 117 -2.98 4.70 10.74
N MET A 118 -2.53 5.24 9.61
CA MET A 118 -2.10 4.43 8.47
C MET A 118 -0.91 3.53 8.81
N ARG A 119 0.11 4.07 9.49
CA ARG A 119 1.29 3.30 9.91
C ARG A 119 0.89 2.12 10.80
N SER A 120 0.05 2.36 11.81
CA SER A 120 -0.43 1.32 12.73
C SER A 120 -1.25 0.24 12.01
N PHE A 121 -2.18 0.65 11.15
CA PHE A 121 -3.00 -0.25 10.36
C PHE A 121 -2.15 -1.10 9.41
N LEU A 122 -1.26 -0.48 8.63
CA LEU A 122 -0.43 -1.19 7.65
C LEU A 122 0.56 -2.15 8.31
N LYS A 123 1.10 -1.75 9.46
CA LYS A 123 1.99 -2.62 10.24
C LYS A 123 1.25 -3.87 10.69
N ALA A 124 0.18 -3.73 11.45
CA ALA A 124 -0.55 -4.85 12.04
C ALA A 124 -1.22 -5.76 11.01
N THR A 125 -1.81 -5.15 9.96
CA THR A 125 -2.61 -5.90 8.98
C THR A 125 -1.74 -6.57 7.92
N PHE A 126 -0.60 -5.98 7.53
CA PHE A 126 0.18 -6.44 6.38
C PHE A 126 1.66 -6.69 6.70
N ALA A 127 2.37 -5.73 7.32
CA ALA A 127 3.80 -5.88 7.52
C ALA A 127 4.14 -7.01 8.51
N ASP A 128 3.41 -7.12 9.61
CA ASP A 128 3.57 -8.21 10.58
C ASP A 128 3.23 -9.60 9.99
N LYS A 129 2.53 -9.64 8.84
CA LYS A 129 2.27 -10.86 8.05
C LYS A 129 3.34 -11.10 6.97
N GLY A 130 4.35 -10.25 6.85
CA GLY A 130 5.50 -10.40 5.95
C GLY A 130 5.41 -9.66 4.62
N MET A 131 4.42 -8.76 4.42
CA MET A 131 4.33 -7.91 3.24
C MET A 131 5.14 -6.63 3.41
N ILE A 132 5.68 -6.09 2.31
CA ILE A 132 6.14 -4.72 2.26
C ILE A 132 4.96 -3.87 1.79
N ALA A 133 4.70 -2.76 2.49
CA ALA A 133 3.69 -1.79 2.14
C ALA A 133 4.37 -0.47 1.70
N ASP A 134 4.20 -0.10 0.45
CA ASP A 134 4.60 1.18 -0.12
C ASP A 134 3.34 2.05 -0.20
N TRP A 135 3.33 3.21 0.49
CA TRP A 135 2.12 3.98 0.64
C TRP A 135 2.34 5.48 0.71
N VAL A 136 1.30 6.19 0.27
CA VAL A 136 1.26 7.64 0.26
C VAL A 136 -0.09 8.14 0.77
N ILE A 137 -0.13 9.39 1.26
CA ILE A 137 -1.36 10.14 1.55
C ILE A 137 -1.44 11.32 0.58
N HIS A 138 -2.60 11.48 -0.03
CA HIS A 138 -2.94 12.59 -0.91
C HIS A 138 -4.06 13.45 -0.32
N ASP A 139 -4.13 14.73 -0.77
CA ASP A 139 -5.24 15.67 -0.55
C ASP A 139 -5.70 15.79 0.90
N ILE A 140 -4.75 15.90 1.84
CA ILE A 140 -5.02 15.84 3.27
C ILE A 140 -6.06 16.85 3.75
N ASP A 141 -6.19 17.99 3.07
CA ASP A 141 -7.08 19.09 3.48
C ASP A 141 -8.48 19.01 2.87
N ALA A 142 -8.65 18.35 1.71
CA ALA A 142 -9.91 18.37 0.98
C ALA A 142 -10.59 17.00 0.88
N ASN A 143 -9.82 15.97 0.53
CA ASN A 143 -10.29 14.60 0.37
C ASN A 143 -9.19 13.63 0.79
N PRO A 144 -8.87 13.54 2.09
CA PRO A 144 -7.75 12.73 2.58
C PRO A 144 -7.93 11.27 2.22
N HIS A 145 -6.96 10.74 1.48
CA HIS A 145 -6.95 9.32 1.11
C HIS A 145 -5.55 8.76 0.97
N ALA A 146 -5.41 7.49 1.31
CA ALA A 146 -4.18 6.76 1.16
C ALA A 146 -4.22 5.83 -0.06
N HIS A 147 -3.12 5.80 -0.79
CA HIS A 147 -2.83 4.77 -1.78
C HIS A 147 -1.74 3.86 -1.25
N VAL A 148 -2.01 2.55 -1.27
CA VAL A 148 -1.08 1.53 -0.79
C VAL A 148 -0.79 0.53 -1.90
N MET A 149 0.45 0.14 -2.03
CA MET A 149 0.87 -1.00 -2.86
C MET A 149 1.54 -2.04 -1.95
N LEU A 150 1.01 -3.26 -1.96
CA LEU A 150 1.51 -4.37 -1.14
C LEU A 150 2.21 -5.40 -2.02
N THR A 151 3.35 -5.90 -1.56
CA THR A 151 4.02 -7.04 -2.21
C THR A 151 3.21 -8.31 -2.05
N LEU A 152 3.35 -9.25 -3.01
CA LEU A 152 2.61 -10.51 -3.04
C LEU A 152 3.50 -11.74 -2.82
N ARG A 153 4.80 -11.52 -2.58
CA ARG A 153 5.79 -12.57 -2.37
C ARG A 153 6.36 -12.50 -0.98
N SER A 154 6.54 -13.65 -0.37
CA SER A 154 7.25 -13.77 0.89
C SER A 154 8.70 -13.31 0.73
N LEU A 155 9.27 -12.80 1.81
CA LEU A 155 10.67 -12.40 1.90
C LEU A 155 11.52 -13.60 2.34
N GLY A 156 12.58 -13.87 1.63
CA GLY A 156 13.59 -14.87 2.00
C GLY A 156 14.92 -14.21 2.30
N VAL A 157 15.91 -14.99 2.71
CA VAL A 157 17.24 -14.50 3.10
C VAL A 157 17.89 -13.72 1.94
N ASP A 158 17.75 -14.22 0.70
CA ASP A 158 18.46 -13.67 -0.48
C ASP A 158 17.51 -13.04 -1.51
N GLY A 159 16.27 -12.70 -1.15
CA GLY A 159 15.32 -12.08 -2.09
C GLY A 159 13.89 -12.58 -1.99
N PHE A 160 13.07 -12.10 -2.93
CA PHE A 160 11.67 -12.49 -3.02
C PHE A 160 11.50 -13.98 -3.36
N GLN A 161 10.72 -14.66 -2.53
CA GLN A 161 10.40 -16.09 -2.65
C GLN A 161 9.18 -16.34 -3.56
N LEU A 162 8.44 -17.41 -3.28
CA LEU A 162 7.21 -17.73 -3.98
C LEU A 162 6.09 -16.76 -3.60
N THR A 163 5.12 -16.61 -4.51
CA THR A 163 3.90 -15.87 -4.21
C THR A 163 3.15 -16.54 -3.07
N ASN A 164 2.81 -15.77 -2.03
CA ASN A 164 1.96 -16.25 -0.96
C ASN A 164 0.50 -16.23 -1.41
N ARG A 165 -0.08 -17.42 -1.62
CA ARG A 165 -1.44 -17.57 -2.13
C ARG A 165 -2.49 -17.16 -1.10
N ASP A 166 -2.19 -17.27 0.20
CA ASP A 166 -3.12 -16.91 1.27
C ASP A 166 -3.42 -15.40 1.28
N TRP A 167 -2.46 -14.59 0.87
CA TRP A 167 -2.66 -13.13 0.74
C TRP A 167 -3.63 -12.74 -0.39
N ASN A 168 -3.96 -13.68 -1.27
CA ASN A 168 -4.85 -13.45 -2.42
C ASN A 168 -6.28 -13.99 -2.24
N LYS A 169 -6.63 -14.51 -1.07
CA LYS A 169 -7.98 -14.99 -0.78
C LYS A 169 -8.99 -13.83 -0.80
N VAL A 170 -10.17 -14.09 -1.37
CA VAL A 170 -11.26 -13.08 -1.44
C VAL A 170 -11.75 -12.70 -0.04
N SER A 171 -11.73 -13.65 0.92
CA SER A 171 -12.08 -13.40 2.32
C SER A 171 -11.27 -12.27 2.98
N ASN A 172 -10.00 -12.10 2.58
CA ASN A 172 -9.12 -11.10 3.16
C ASN A 172 -9.64 -9.68 2.97
N LEU A 173 -10.31 -9.38 1.85
CA LEU A 173 -10.84 -8.04 1.61
C LEU A 173 -11.89 -7.64 2.64
N ARG A 174 -12.74 -8.61 3.07
CA ARG A 174 -13.74 -8.36 4.12
C ARG A 174 -13.03 -8.14 5.46
N GLU A 175 -12.05 -8.96 5.78
CA GLU A 175 -11.25 -8.84 7.01
C GLU A 175 -10.52 -7.50 7.08
N TRP A 176 -9.82 -7.09 6.02
CA TRP A 176 -9.11 -5.81 5.96
C TRP A 176 -10.03 -4.60 6.11
N ARG A 177 -11.26 -4.67 5.55
CA ARG A 177 -12.26 -3.61 5.73
C ARG A 177 -12.74 -3.52 7.18
N PHE A 178 -12.92 -4.66 7.83
CA PHE A 178 -13.29 -4.71 9.24
C PHE A 178 -12.16 -4.18 10.13
N GLU A 179 -10.93 -4.65 9.91
CA GLU A 179 -9.76 -4.15 10.63
C GLU A 179 -9.59 -2.63 10.43
N TRP A 180 -9.71 -2.15 9.18
CA TRP A 180 -9.64 -0.71 8.89
C TRP A 180 -10.68 0.09 9.69
N ALA A 181 -11.92 -0.37 9.73
CA ALA A 181 -12.98 0.30 10.50
C ALA A 181 -12.62 0.38 11.99
N ALA A 182 -12.08 -0.70 12.56
CA ALA A 182 -11.67 -0.73 13.97
C ALA A 182 -10.53 0.26 14.24
N PHE A 183 -9.48 0.28 13.41
CA PHE A 183 -8.35 1.21 13.54
C PHE A 183 -8.79 2.68 13.41
N ALA A 184 -9.66 2.99 12.44
CA ALA A 184 -10.13 4.35 12.23
C ALA A 184 -11.02 4.83 13.37
N ASN A 185 -11.90 3.97 13.91
CA ASN A 185 -12.72 4.29 15.08
C ASN A 185 -11.86 4.58 16.32
N ASP A 186 -10.88 3.72 16.60
CA ASP A 186 -9.96 3.91 17.72
C ASP A 186 -9.13 5.21 17.57
N ALA A 187 -8.70 5.56 16.38
CA ALA A 187 -8.00 6.81 16.12
C ALA A 187 -8.89 8.03 16.36
N LEU A 188 -10.15 7.98 15.93
CA LEU A 188 -11.13 9.05 16.17
C LEU A 188 -11.46 9.21 17.65
N GLU A 189 -11.67 8.11 18.38
CA GLU A 189 -11.90 8.14 19.85
C GLU A 189 -10.71 8.76 20.58
N ARG A 190 -9.48 8.36 20.23
CA ARG A 190 -8.26 8.97 20.81
C ARG A 190 -8.12 10.45 20.49
N ALA A 191 -8.63 10.89 19.33
CA ALA A 191 -8.67 12.29 18.94
C ALA A 191 -9.81 13.08 19.62
N GLY A 192 -10.67 12.41 20.43
CA GLY A 192 -11.75 13.05 21.19
C GLY A 192 -13.07 13.18 20.42
N TYR A 193 -13.24 12.48 19.31
CA TYR A 193 -14.48 12.48 18.54
C TYR A 193 -15.46 11.41 19.05
N ASP A 194 -16.73 11.80 19.20
CA ASP A 194 -17.80 10.88 19.57
C ASP A 194 -18.31 10.13 18.33
N LEU A 195 -18.09 8.83 18.29
CA LEU A 195 -18.48 7.97 17.18
C LEU A 195 -20.00 7.87 16.99
N SER A 196 -20.80 8.21 18.00
CA SER A 196 -22.26 8.26 17.89
C SER A 196 -22.74 9.34 16.90
N LEU A 197 -21.92 10.36 16.67
CA LEU A 197 -22.17 11.47 15.74
C LEU A 197 -21.54 11.26 14.37
N ILE A 198 -20.60 10.35 14.25
CA ILE A 198 -19.90 10.03 13.01
C ILE A 198 -20.46 8.69 12.52
N HIS A 199 -21.29 8.70 11.47
CA HIS A 199 -21.84 7.47 10.88
C HIS A 199 -20.75 6.62 10.19
N ILE A 200 -19.84 6.08 10.97
CA ILE A 200 -18.86 5.10 10.57
C ILE A 200 -19.47 3.73 10.88
N SER A 201 -20.37 3.27 10.02
CA SER A 201 -20.96 1.95 10.16
C SER A 201 -19.90 0.87 9.92
N GLU A 202 -19.66 0.03 10.92
CA GLU A 202 -18.98 -1.24 10.70
C GLU A 202 -19.64 -1.98 9.55
N PRO A 203 -18.86 -2.64 8.67
CA PRO A 203 -19.45 -3.51 7.66
C PRO A 203 -20.27 -4.57 8.41
N THR A 204 -21.59 -4.53 8.24
CA THR A 204 -22.54 -5.42 8.90
C THR A 204 -22.04 -6.84 8.77
N ARG A 205 -21.76 -7.51 9.90
CA ARG A 205 -21.61 -8.96 9.93
C ARG A 205 -22.96 -9.53 9.50
N LEU A 206 -23.04 -9.96 8.24
CA LEU A 206 -24.12 -10.86 7.86
C LEU A 206 -23.86 -12.17 8.61
N LEU A 207 -24.57 -12.34 9.72
CA LEU A 207 -24.73 -13.62 10.37
C LEU A 207 -25.51 -14.51 9.38
N SER A 208 -24.83 -15.49 8.83
CA SER A 208 -25.43 -16.61 8.12
C SER A 208 -24.77 -17.89 8.61
#